data_72506237144e82e929b1a5c24fe2c2fa
#
_entry.id   72506237144e82e929b1a5c24fe2c2fa
#
_cell.length_a   1.000
_cell.length_b   1.000
_cell.length_c   1.000
_cell.angle_alpha   90.00
_cell.angle_beta   90.00
_cell.angle_gamma   90.00
#
_symmetry.space_group_name_H-M   'P 1'
#
loop_
_entity.id
_entity.type
_entity.pdbx_description
1 polymer ?
#
loop_
_entity_poly.entity_id
_entity_poly.type
_entity_poly.pdbx_seq_one_letter_code
_entity_poly.pdbx_strand_id
1 'polypeptide(L)'
;MDFVSIRIITGDVARLVGFYEKATGVQATWSNEDFAELRTTCGTLAIGSTRTVPLFAPGAARPADNHSVIIEFLVGDVDRVHQNLAGFVGDFVNEPTTMPWGNRSLVFRDPDGNLVNFFTPVTPAAIEKFARYSKGR
;
A
#
# COMPACT_ATOMS: atom_id res chain seq x y z
N MET A 1 -7.67 -2.04 21.99
CA MET A 1 -8.15 -1.92 20.59
C MET A 1 -6.93 -1.75 19.68
N ASP A 2 -6.83 -2.53 18.62
CA ASP A 2 -5.70 -2.50 17.70
C ASP A 2 -6.18 -2.26 16.27
N PHE A 3 -5.48 -1.39 15.56
CA PHE A 3 -5.69 -1.20 14.13
C PHE A 3 -4.89 -2.27 13.38
N VAL A 4 -5.57 -3.16 12.63
CA VAL A 4 -4.90 -4.33 12.04
C VAL A 4 -4.83 -4.32 10.51
N SER A 5 -5.80 -3.73 9.83
CA SER A 5 -5.84 -3.80 8.37
C SER A 5 -6.68 -2.71 7.72
N ILE A 6 -6.36 -2.45 6.46
CA ILE A 6 -7.25 -1.77 5.52
C ILE A 6 -7.69 -2.82 4.51
N ARG A 7 -8.96 -2.81 4.12
CA ARG A 7 -9.50 -3.67 3.07
C ARG A 7 -9.86 -2.83 1.86
N ILE A 8 -9.23 -3.12 0.72
CA ILE A 8 -9.57 -2.51 -0.56
C ILE A 8 -10.54 -3.43 -1.30
N ILE A 9 -11.63 -2.85 -1.80
CA ILE A 9 -12.55 -3.55 -2.69
C ILE A 9 -12.14 -3.29 -4.13
N THR A 10 -12.07 -4.34 -4.92
CA THR A 10 -11.64 -4.28 -6.31
C THR A 10 -12.51 -5.15 -7.23
N GLY A 11 -12.60 -4.76 -8.47
CA GLY A 11 -13.24 -5.58 -9.50
C GLY A 11 -12.37 -6.72 -10.01
N ASP A 12 -11.06 -6.67 -9.75
CA ASP A 12 -10.09 -7.68 -10.22
C ASP A 12 -9.03 -7.92 -9.14
N VAL A 13 -9.28 -8.92 -8.30
CA VAL A 13 -8.40 -9.24 -7.16
C VAL A 13 -7.01 -9.65 -7.63
N ALA A 14 -6.92 -10.52 -8.62
CA ALA A 14 -5.63 -11.02 -9.11
C ALA A 14 -4.73 -9.90 -9.65
N ARG A 15 -5.32 -8.95 -10.37
CA ARG A 15 -4.61 -7.79 -10.92
C ARG A 15 -4.06 -6.90 -9.80
N LEU A 16 -4.89 -6.56 -8.84
CA LEU A 16 -4.49 -5.68 -7.74
C LEU A 16 -3.47 -6.36 -6.83
N VAL A 17 -3.67 -7.62 -6.49
CA VAL A 17 -2.70 -8.41 -5.71
C VAL A 17 -1.35 -8.47 -6.42
N GLY A 18 -1.35 -8.78 -7.71
CA GLY A 18 -0.12 -8.86 -8.49
C GLY A 18 0.66 -7.55 -8.51
N PHE A 19 -0.04 -6.42 -8.59
CA PHE A 19 0.58 -5.10 -8.50
C PHE A 19 1.29 -4.90 -7.16
N TYR A 20 0.60 -5.17 -6.06
CA TYR A 20 1.17 -4.97 -4.73
C TYR A 20 2.27 -5.98 -4.40
N GLU A 21 2.16 -7.22 -4.85
CA GLU A 21 3.26 -8.19 -4.70
C GLU A 21 4.52 -7.69 -5.40
N LYS A 22 4.37 -7.17 -6.60
CA LYS A 22 5.50 -6.64 -7.36
C LYS A 22 6.07 -5.36 -6.76
N ALA A 23 5.20 -4.45 -6.31
CA ALA A 23 5.62 -3.18 -5.74
C ALA A 23 6.30 -3.34 -4.38
N THR A 24 5.80 -4.24 -3.54
CA THR A 24 6.26 -4.39 -2.14
C THR A 24 7.23 -5.53 -1.93
N GLY A 25 7.24 -6.52 -2.82
CA GLY A 25 7.98 -7.77 -2.61
C GLY A 25 7.32 -8.72 -1.59
N VAL A 26 6.15 -8.37 -1.08
CA VAL A 26 5.41 -9.20 -0.11
C VAL A 26 4.51 -10.16 -0.88
N GLN A 27 4.60 -11.45 -0.57
CA GLN A 27 3.73 -12.46 -1.15
C GLN A 27 2.36 -12.45 -0.48
N ALA A 28 1.30 -12.48 -1.28
CA ALA A 28 -0.05 -12.53 -0.77
C ALA A 28 -0.41 -13.92 -0.26
N THR A 29 -1.27 -13.96 0.75
CA THR A 29 -1.93 -15.17 1.24
C THR A 29 -3.37 -15.14 0.78
N TRP A 30 -3.77 -16.10 -0.04
CA TRP A 30 -5.11 -16.23 -0.59
C TRP A 30 -5.99 -17.11 0.31
N SER A 31 -7.17 -16.61 0.67
CA SER A 31 -8.19 -17.43 1.33
C SER A 31 -9.04 -18.18 0.30
N ASN A 32 -9.38 -17.51 -0.79
CA ASN A 32 -10.06 -18.02 -1.97
C ASN A 32 -9.86 -17.03 -3.11
N GLU A 33 -10.55 -17.20 -4.24
CA GLU A 33 -10.39 -16.30 -5.40
C GLU A 33 -10.90 -14.87 -5.16
N ASP A 34 -11.69 -14.66 -4.10
CA ASP A 34 -12.32 -13.37 -3.78
C ASP A 34 -11.59 -12.57 -2.71
N PHE A 35 -10.59 -13.15 -2.05
CA PHE A 35 -9.93 -12.49 -0.93
C PHE A 35 -8.49 -12.92 -0.75
N ALA A 36 -7.60 -11.94 -0.65
CA ALA A 36 -6.18 -12.14 -0.37
C ALA A 36 -5.67 -11.07 0.60
N GLU A 37 -4.59 -11.37 1.27
CA GLU A 37 -3.95 -10.48 2.23
C GLU A 37 -2.45 -10.38 1.97
N LEU A 38 -1.94 -9.14 1.97
CA LEU A 38 -0.51 -8.89 2.07
C LEU A 38 -0.20 -8.53 3.52
N ARG A 39 0.37 -9.49 4.24
CA ARG A 39 0.65 -9.35 5.66
C ARG A 39 2.05 -8.80 5.85
N THR A 40 2.17 -7.71 6.60
CA THR A 40 3.46 -7.14 7.02
C THR A 40 3.59 -7.23 8.53
N THR A 41 4.76 -6.89 9.05
CA THR A 41 5.00 -6.90 10.51
C THR A 41 4.03 -6.01 11.28
N CYS A 42 3.64 -4.87 10.70
CA CYS A 42 2.90 -3.83 11.42
C CYS A 42 1.44 -3.68 11.00
N GLY A 43 1.03 -4.33 9.92
CA GLY A 43 -0.34 -4.23 9.44
C GLY A 43 -0.56 -5.04 8.18
N THR A 44 -1.81 -5.20 7.82
CA THR A 44 -2.21 -6.02 6.67
C THR A 44 -2.95 -5.18 5.65
N LEU A 45 -2.59 -5.33 4.38
CA LEU A 45 -3.38 -4.85 3.27
C LEU A 45 -4.24 -6.01 2.77
N ALA A 46 -5.55 -5.91 3.02
CA ALA A 46 -6.53 -6.89 2.57
C ALA A 46 -7.15 -6.45 1.24
N ILE A 47 -7.33 -7.39 0.32
CA ILE A 47 -7.90 -7.12 -1.00
C ILE A 47 -9.05 -8.09 -1.21
N GLY A 48 -10.25 -7.53 -1.37
CA GLY A 48 -11.47 -8.30 -1.54
C GLY A 48 -12.20 -7.93 -2.83
N SER A 49 -12.88 -8.91 -3.42
CA SER A 49 -13.68 -8.67 -4.61
C SER A 49 -14.98 -7.95 -4.28
N THR A 50 -15.58 -7.35 -5.30
CA THR A 50 -16.93 -6.77 -5.19
C THR A 50 -17.96 -7.79 -4.72
N ARG A 51 -17.72 -9.09 -4.95
CA ARG A 51 -18.61 -10.18 -4.49
C ARG A 51 -18.63 -10.33 -2.97
N THR A 52 -17.63 -9.82 -2.26
CA THR A 52 -17.57 -9.88 -0.79
C THR A 52 -18.38 -8.76 -0.12
N VAL A 53 -18.68 -7.68 -0.84
CA VAL A 53 -19.36 -6.51 -0.29
C VAL A 53 -20.75 -6.82 0.25
N PRO A 54 -21.63 -7.58 -0.46
CA PRO A 54 -22.95 -7.91 0.06
C PRO A 54 -22.93 -8.71 1.37
N LEU A 55 -21.82 -9.35 1.71
CA LEU A 55 -21.67 -10.04 3.00
C LEU A 55 -21.69 -9.07 4.18
N PHE A 56 -21.28 -7.82 3.96
CA PHE A 56 -21.43 -6.74 4.94
C PHE A 56 -22.77 -6.04 4.78
N ALA A 57 -22.97 -5.40 3.64
CA ALA A 57 -24.22 -4.77 3.23
C ALA A 57 -24.15 -4.46 1.73
N PRO A 58 -25.23 -4.68 0.96
CA PRO A 58 -25.23 -4.36 -0.47
C PRO A 58 -24.90 -2.89 -0.71
N GLY A 59 -23.96 -2.64 -1.61
CA GLY A 59 -23.57 -1.28 -1.98
C GLY A 59 -22.73 -0.52 -0.95
N ALA A 60 -22.27 -1.18 0.12
CA ALA A 60 -21.50 -0.52 1.19
C ALA A 60 -20.15 0.00 0.73
N ALA A 61 -19.55 -0.60 -0.31
CA ALA A 61 -18.28 -0.19 -0.85
C ALA A 61 -18.27 -0.40 -2.37
N ARG A 62 -17.44 0.39 -3.07
CA ARG A 62 -17.29 0.32 -4.53
C ARG A 62 -15.82 0.25 -4.88
N PRO A 63 -15.45 -0.44 -5.98
CA PRO A 63 -14.08 -0.46 -6.45
C PRO A 63 -13.69 0.88 -7.07
N ALA A 64 -12.38 1.18 -7.09
CA ALA A 64 -11.80 2.31 -7.79
C ALA A 64 -12.44 3.67 -7.43
N ASP A 65 -12.79 3.86 -6.17
CA ASP A 65 -13.53 5.04 -5.71
C ASP A 65 -12.88 5.73 -4.49
N ASN A 66 -11.61 5.42 -4.22
CA ASN A 66 -10.89 6.04 -3.12
C ASN A 66 -10.14 7.29 -3.59
N HIS A 67 -10.46 8.42 -2.98
CA HIS A 67 -9.82 9.71 -3.29
C HIS A 67 -9.32 10.43 -2.02
N SER A 68 -9.38 9.79 -0.86
CA SER A 68 -9.03 10.42 0.42
C SER A 68 -8.01 9.64 1.24
N VAL A 69 -7.96 8.33 1.11
CA VAL A 69 -7.05 7.47 1.88
C VAL A 69 -5.75 7.29 1.12
N ILE A 70 -4.63 7.48 1.84
CA ILE A 70 -3.29 7.19 1.32
C ILE A 70 -2.76 5.99 2.11
N ILE A 71 -2.37 4.94 1.39
CA ILE A 71 -1.83 3.72 1.99
C ILE A 71 -0.32 3.88 2.08
N GLU A 72 0.23 3.83 3.29
CA GLU A 72 1.62 4.19 3.51
C GLU A 72 2.47 2.97 3.89
N PHE A 73 3.60 2.82 3.21
CA PHE A 73 4.58 1.76 3.46
C PHE A 73 5.93 2.38 3.78
N LEU A 74 6.55 1.91 4.85
CA LEU A 74 7.91 2.26 5.21
C LEU A 74 8.88 1.40 4.38
N VAL A 75 9.77 2.05 3.64
CA VAL A 75 10.76 1.37 2.81
C VAL A 75 12.18 1.79 3.20
N GLY A 76 13.17 0.94 2.93
CA GLY A 76 14.55 1.19 3.33
C GLY A 76 15.23 2.30 2.54
N ASP A 77 14.97 2.38 1.24
CA ASP A 77 15.57 3.36 0.32
C ASP A 77 14.58 3.67 -0.78
N VAL A 78 13.84 4.78 -0.61
CA VAL A 78 12.77 5.15 -1.53
C VAL A 78 13.29 5.50 -2.93
N ASP A 79 14.50 6.05 -3.05
CA ASP A 79 15.06 6.37 -4.36
C ASP A 79 15.35 5.10 -5.17
N ARG A 80 15.87 4.07 -4.51
CA ARG A 80 16.11 2.78 -5.14
C ARG A 80 14.79 2.10 -5.52
N VAL A 81 13.80 2.17 -4.64
CA VAL A 81 12.47 1.63 -4.92
C VAL A 81 11.84 2.34 -6.12
N HIS A 82 11.99 3.65 -6.22
CA HIS A 82 11.52 4.42 -7.38
C HIS A 82 12.12 3.88 -8.69
N GLN A 83 13.42 3.62 -8.71
CA GLN A 83 14.07 3.04 -9.89
C GLN A 83 13.48 1.68 -10.26
N ASN A 84 13.19 0.84 -9.24
CA ASN A 84 12.61 -0.47 -9.46
C ASN A 84 11.16 -0.40 -9.94
N LEU A 85 10.39 0.60 -9.50
CA LEU A 85 8.99 0.78 -9.88
C LEU A 85 8.81 1.42 -11.25
N ALA A 86 9.81 2.15 -11.75
CA ALA A 86 9.70 2.94 -12.98
C ALA A 86 9.33 2.11 -14.22
N GLY A 87 9.59 0.80 -14.19
CA GLY A 87 9.28 -0.10 -15.31
C GLY A 87 7.83 -0.57 -15.38
N PHE A 88 7.05 -0.41 -14.30
CA PHE A 88 5.67 -0.92 -14.29
C PHE A 88 4.63 0.00 -13.67
N VAL A 89 5.01 0.97 -12.85
CA VAL A 89 4.07 1.97 -12.34
C VAL A 89 3.89 3.05 -13.40
N GLY A 90 2.65 3.23 -13.84
CA GLY A 90 2.33 4.19 -14.88
C GLY A 90 1.91 5.57 -14.38
N ASP A 91 1.61 5.71 -13.10
CA ASP A 91 1.02 6.95 -12.56
C ASP A 91 1.72 7.36 -11.26
N PHE A 92 2.88 8.01 -11.40
CA PHE A 92 3.55 8.66 -10.29
C PHE A 92 2.95 10.04 -10.05
N VAL A 93 2.59 10.33 -8.80
CA VAL A 93 2.09 11.63 -8.39
C VAL A 93 3.23 12.62 -8.18
N ASN A 94 4.37 12.13 -7.67
CA ASN A 94 5.59 12.92 -7.51
C ASN A 94 6.83 12.06 -7.78
N GLU A 95 7.99 12.70 -7.83
CA GLU A 95 9.29 12.05 -7.71
C GLU A 95 9.66 11.98 -6.21
N PRO A 96 10.61 11.10 -5.81
CA PRO A 96 11.04 11.06 -4.42
C PRO A 96 11.39 12.45 -3.90
N THR A 97 10.69 12.89 -2.87
CA THR A 97 10.80 14.25 -2.33
C THR A 97 10.83 14.20 -0.81
N THR A 98 11.78 14.93 -0.22
CA THR A 98 11.85 15.04 1.23
C THR A 98 10.79 16.02 1.72
N MET A 99 9.90 15.52 2.56
CA MET A 99 8.80 16.30 3.11
C MET A 99 9.21 17.10 4.34
N PRO A 100 8.49 18.18 4.66
CA PRO A 100 8.83 19.01 5.83
C PRO A 100 8.85 18.26 7.16
N TRP A 101 8.13 17.14 7.26
CA TRP A 101 8.10 16.31 8.46
C TRP A 101 9.20 15.24 8.51
N GLY A 102 10.12 15.25 7.54
CA GLY A 102 11.35 14.45 7.63
C GLY A 102 11.35 13.11 6.93
N ASN A 103 10.29 12.75 6.25
CA ASN A 103 10.23 11.55 5.42
C ASN A 103 10.50 11.92 3.95
N ARG A 104 11.27 11.08 3.27
CA ARG A 104 11.40 11.17 1.81
C ARG A 104 10.36 10.25 1.20
N SER A 105 9.43 10.84 0.45
CA SER A 105 8.20 10.17 0.00
C SER A 105 8.11 10.07 -1.51
N LEU A 106 7.55 8.95 -1.95
CA LEU A 106 7.18 8.68 -3.34
C LEU A 106 5.71 8.27 -3.35
N VAL A 107 4.88 9.09 -3.99
CA VAL A 107 3.44 8.84 -4.07
C VAL A 107 3.09 8.41 -5.49
N PHE A 108 2.33 7.34 -5.60
CA PHE A 108 1.87 6.80 -6.89
C PHE A 108 0.48 6.18 -6.73
N ARG A 109 -0.12 5.83 -7.86
CA ARG A 109 -1.44 5.20 -7.86
C ARG A 109 -1.34 3.73 -8.24
N ASP A 110 -2.14 2.92 -7.57
CA ASP A 110 -2.32 1.53 -7.97
C ASP A 110 -3.27 1.44 -9.19
N PRO A 111 -3.49 0.24 -9.75
CA PRO A 111 -4.37 0.09 -10.93
C PRO A 111 -5.80 0.57 -10.74
N ASP A 112 -6.29 0.62 -9.49
CA ASP A 112 -7.64 1.11 -9.17
C ASP A 112 -7.65 2.59 -8.79
N GLY A 113 -6.51 3.29 -8.90
CA GLY A 113 -6.39 4.70 -8.56
C GLY A 113 -6.19 5.00 -7.09
N ASN A 114 -6.00 3.98 -6.23
CA ASN A 114 -5.69 4.22 -4.83
C ASN A 114 -4.31 4.86 -4.68
N LEU A 115 -4.22 5.85 -3.79
CA LEU A 115 -2.94 6.50 -3.49
C LEU A 115 -2.09 5.64 -2.58
N VAL A 116 -0.84 5.48 -2.96
CA VAL A 116 0.17 4.75 -2.21
C VAL A 116 1.35 5.67 -1.94
N ASN A 117 1.84 5.70 -0.72
CA ASN A 117 3.03 6.43 -0.33
C ASN A 117 4.09 5.46 0.17
N PHE A 118 5.20 5.39 -0.54
CA PHE A 118 6.41 4.73 -0.06
C PHE A 118 7.32 5.80 0.53
N PHE A 119 7.77 5.62 1.77
CA PHE A 119 8.60 6.62 2.40
C PHE A 119 9.76 6.04 3.19
N THR A 120 10.85 6.82 3.25
CA THR A 120 12.04 6.54 4.05
C THR A 120 12.24 7.71 4.99
N PRO A 121 12.31 7.51 6.32
CA PRO A 121 12.69 8.57 7.24
C PRO A 121 14.12 9.02 6.99
N VAL A 122 14.37 10.33 6.86
CA VAL A 122 15.72 10.85 6.54
C VAL A 122 16.20 11.92 7.52
N THR A 123 15.34 12.51 8.36
CA THR A 123 15.79 13.41 9.42
C THR A 123 15.95 12.64 10.74
N PRO A 124 16.77 13.13 11.68
CA PRO A 124 16.95 12.47 12.97
C PRO A 124 15.63 12.21 13.71
N ALA A 125 14.72 13.18 13.72
CA ALA A 125 13.42 13.03 14.39
C ALA A 125 12.53 11.99 13.70
N ALA A 126 12.50 11.97 12.38
CA ALA A 126 11.73 10.98 11.62
C ALA A 126 12.32 9.58 11.79
N ILE A 127 13.63 9.44 11.75
CA ILE A 127 14.31 8.16 11.96
C ILE A 127 13.98 7.61 13.35
N GLU A 128 14.01 8.45 14.38
CA GLU A 128 13.65 8.03 15.75
C GLU A 128 12.19 7.61 15.83
N LYS A 129 11.28 8.39 15.23
CA LYS A 129 9.84 8.09 15.23
C LYS A 129 9.54 6.70 14.66
N PHE A 130 10.23 6.30 13.62
CA PHE A 130 9.99 5.03 12.93
C PHE A 130 11.00 3.93 13.27
N ALA A 131 11.86 4.15 14.26
CA ALA A 131 12.95 3.21 14.58
C ALA A 131 12.45 1.81 14.91
N ARG A 132 11.30 1.69 15.61
CA ARG A 132 10.73 0.39 16.00
C ARG A 132 10.34 -0.47 14.78
N TYR A 133 9.99 0.16 13.66
CA TYR A 133 9.59 -0.56 12.45
C TYR A 133 10.79 -1.08 11.66
N SER A 134 11.95 -0.49 11.86
CA SER A 134 13.18 -0.87 11.15
C SER A 134 13.73 -2.22 11.59
N LYS A 135 13.43 -2.63 12.82
CA LYS A 135 13.93 -3.89 13.40
C LYS A 135 13.31 -5.15 12.80
N GLY A 136 12.17 -5.02 12.15
CA GLY A 136 11.46 -6.14 11.52
C GLY A 136 11.76 -6.32 10.03
N ARG A 137 12.66 -5.54 9.48
CA ARG A 137 12.97 -5.56 8.05
C ARG A 137 14.29 -6.21 7.73
#